data_871b163b78ba50361c5b77c4689308b0
#
_entry.id   871b163b78ba50361c5b77c4689308b0
#
_cell.length_a   1.000
_cell.length_b   1.000
_cell.length_c   1.000
_cell.angle_alpha   90.00
_cell.angle_beta   90.00
_cell.angle_gamma   90.00
#
_symmetry.space_group_name_H-M   'P 1'
#
loop_
_entity.id
_entity.type
_entity.pdbx_description
1 polymer ?
#
loop_
_entity_poly.entity_id
_entity_poly.type
_entity_poly.pdbx_seq_one_letter_code
_entity_poly.pdbx_strand_id
1 'polypeptide(L)'
;IAGHNPETPGGEGLGVGVTAPVDRLLDANHGPVIAVIPSTVPFETAARLIATAKAQGVAVCGAIVQADDGVLIANRLGGTGIPIVDEVTAIEAIPLGQQAAVEVAPPGATVQTLCNPYGLATIFGLDAATTARLAPAARALTGLRSAVVVRLPAGKHEARRIPAGAITLAGERGERRVDLRAGATAVMTARERIGRLHDVSGEPGSSAGAMFARVKLELSQATGAPVSALTIRDLFAADLTVPQPVTGGLSNEVAQERAVALAAMVQTGQVTAERLAQELERVLRVPVECRGTEAEAGILGALTTPGT
;
A
#
# COMPACT_ATOMS: atom_id res chain seq x y z
N ILE A 1 1.09 -8.68 -7.58
CA ILE A 1 1.23 -7.21 -7.55
C ILE A 1 2.14 -6.88 -6.37
N ALA A 2 3.17 -6.07 -6.59
CA ALA A 2 3.99 -5.54 -5.51
C ALA A 2 3.39 -4.22 -4.97
N GLY A 3 3.38 -4.06 -3.65
CA GLY A 3 2.99 -2.80 -3.03
C GLY A 3 4.10 -1.75 -3.22
N HIS A 4 3.74 -0.55 -3.65
CA HIS A 4 4.67 0.56 -3.92
C HIS A 4 3.91 1.89 -3.85
N ASN A 5 4.64 3.01 -3.90
CA ASN A 5 4.03 4.32 -4.11
C ASN A 5 3.85 4.55 -5.64
N PRO A 6 2.62 4.65 -6.15
CA PRO A 6 2.40 4.79 -7.58
C PRO A 6 2.65 6.19 -8.13
N GLU A 7 2.86 7.21 -7.29
CA GLU A 7 2.88 8.62 -7.70
C GLU A 7 4.25 9.12 -8.13
N THR A 8 5.33 8.51 -7.66
CA THR A 8 6.72 8.99 -7.79
C THR A 8 7.65 8.10 -8.64
N PRO A 9 7.18 7.33 -9.63
CA PRO A 9 8.05 6.46 -10.41
C PRO A 9 9.02 7.24 -11.29
N GLY A 10 10.14 6.61 -11.64
CA GLY A 10 11.11 7.12 -12.60
C GLY A 10 10.92 6.54 -14.00
N GLY A 11 11.32 7.32 -15.02
CA GLY A 11 11.19 6.92 -16.41
C GLY A 11 9.75 6.70 -16.87
N GLU A 12 9.57 6.08 -18.05
CA GLU A 12 8.26 5.83 -18.63
C GLU A 12 8.27 4.56 -19.50
N GLY A 13 7.11 3.98 -19.75
CA GLY A 13 6.90 2.86 -20.66
C GLY A 13 6.55 1.55 -19.99
N LEU A 14 6.61 0.50 -20.76
CA LEU A 14 6.38 -0.89 -20.35
C LEU A 14 7.67 -1.70 -20.53
N GLY A 15 8.15 -2.28 -19.43
CA GLY A 15 9.25 -3.23 -19.44
C GLY A 15 8.76 -4.63 -19.08
N VAL A 16 9.13 -5.62 -19.89
CA VAL A 16 8.82 -7.03 -19.63
C VAL A 16 10.12 -7.82 -19.68
N GLY A 17 10.41 -8.59 -18.62
CA GLY A 17 11.65 -9.34 -18.55
C GLY A 17 11.67 -10.29 -17.36
N VAL A 18 12.85 -10.84 -17.10
CA VAL A 18 13.10 -11.72 -15.95
C VAL A 18 13.75 -10.92 -14.85
N THR A 19 13.27 -11.09 -13.62
CA THR A 19 13.83 -10.41 -12.45
C THR A 19 15.25 -10.85 -12.15
N ALA A 20 16.16 -9.90 -12.01
CA ALA A 20 17.57 -10.16 -11.66
C ALA A 20 18.06 -9.13 -10.62
N PRO A 21 18.92 -9.53 -9.68
CA PRO A 21 19.55 -8.59 -8.77
C PRO A 21 20.41 -7.60 -9.56
N VAL A 22 20.42 -6.34 -9.17
CA VAL A 22 21.13 -5.27 -9.89
C VAL A 22 22.64 -5.51 -9.98
N ASP A 23 23.24 -6.17 -9.00
CA ASP A 23 24.66 -6.53 -8.95
C ASP A 23 25.03 -7.75 -9.83
N ARG A 24 24.03 -8.48 -10.35
CA ARG A 24 24.18 -9.66 -11.19
C ARG A 24 23.52 -9.55 -12.57
N LEU A 25 23.30 -8.36 -13.06
CA LEU A 25 22.68 -8.15 -14.37
C LEU A 25 23.49 -8.77 -15.52
N LEU A 26 24.81 -8.84 -15.37
CA LEU A 26 25.69 -9.44 -16.37
C LEU A 26 25.64 -10.99 -16.40
N ASP A 27 25.18 -11.60 -15.31
CA ASP A 27 25.00 -13.05 -15.21
C ASP A 27 23.69 -13.51 -15.85
N ALA A 28 22.81 -12.58 -16.22
CA ALA A 28 21.51 -12.86 -16.79
C ALA A 28 21.68 -13.43 -18.21
N ASN A 29 21.48 -14.73 -18.35
CA ASN A 29 21.58 -15.45 -19.61
C ASN A 29 20.42 -15.10 -20.55
N HIS A 30 20.70 -14.34 -21.61
CA HIS A 30 19.92 -14.23 -22.85
C HIS A 30 18.43 -13.86 -22.71
N GLY A 31 18.15 -12.58 -22.48
CA GLY A 31 16.79 -12.05 -22.56
C GLY A 31 16.65 -10.71 -21.87
N PRO A 32 15.46 -10.08 -22.01
CA PRO A 32 15.17 -8.85 -21.29
C PRO A 32 15.15 -9.09 -19.77
N VAL A 33 15.74 -8.17 -19.02
CA VAL A 33 15.82 -8.25 -17.55
C VAL A 33 15.16 -7.04 -16.89
N ILE A 34 14.59 -7.28 -15.70
CA ILE A 34 14.11 -6.25 -14.79
C ILE A 34 15.03 -6.28 -13.56
N ALA A 35 15.71 -5.16 -13.33
CA ALA A 35 16.63 -5.02 -12.20
C ALA A 35 15.86 -4.92 -10.88
N VAL A 36 16.22 -5.72 -9.88
CA VAL A 36 15.70 -5.63 -8.51
C VAL A 36 16.76 -4.98 -7.63
N ILE A 37 16.42 -3.85 -7.02
CA ILE A 37 17.36 -2.95 -6.32
C ILE A 37 16.91 -2.79 -4.87
N PRO A 38 17.56 -3.48 -3.92
CA PRO A 38 17.30 -3.30 -2.51
C PRO A 38 17.83 -1.95 -2.00
N SER A 39 17.29 -1.44 -0.90
CA SER A 39 17.70 -0.16 -0.28
C SER A 39 19.15 -0.12 0.20
N THR A 40 19.82 -1.25 0.27
CA THR A 40 21.24 -1.35 0.59
C THR A 40 22.15 -0.93 -0.57
N VAL A 41 21.62 -0.78 -1.79
CA VAL A 41 22.36 -0.35 -2.98
C VAL A 41 22.06 1.13 -3.25
N PRO A 42 23.04 2.04 -3.09
CA PRO A 42 22.86 3.46 -3.39
C PRO A 42 22.47 3.68 -4.86
N PHE A 43 21.63 4.68 -5.12
CA PHE A 43 21.10 4.95 -6.46
C PHE A 43 22.17 5.24 -7.52
N GLU A 44 23.29 5.87 -7.14
CA GLU A 44 24.42 6.08 -8.05
C GLU A 44 25.03 4.76 -8.50
N THR A 45 25.16 3.82 -7.56
CA THR A 45 25.70 2.48 -7.86
C THR A 45 24.73 1.71 -8.72
N ALA A 46 23.43 1.75 -8.41
CA ALA A 46 22.39 1.10 -9.19
C ALA A 46 22.36 1.63 -10.64
N ALA A 47 22.36 2.94 -10.82
CA ALA A 47 22.38 3.56 -12.14
C ALA A 47 23.64 3.16 -12.93
N ARG A 48 24.82 3.15 -12.30
CA ARG A 48 26.08 2.74 -12.92
C ARG A 48 26.06 1.26 -13.34
N LEU A 49 25.54 0.37 -12.49
CA LEU A 49 25.42 -1.06 -12.81
C LEU A 49 24.48 -1.30 -13.99
N ILE A 50 23.32 -0.64 -14.01
CA ILE A 50 22.37 -0.70 -15.13
C ILE A 50 23.02 -0.17 -16.42
N ALA A 51 23.68 1.00 -16.37
CA ALA A 51 24.34 1.57 -17.53
C ALA A 51 25.45 0.65 -18.06
N THR A 52 26.25 0.05 -17.18
CA THR A 52 27.31 -0.91 -17.55
C THR A 52 26.70 -2.15 -18.20
N ALA A 53 25.65 -2.73 -17.62
CA ALA A 53 24.97 -3.89 -18.18
C ALA A 53 24.41 -3.59 -19.59
N LYS A 54 23.75 -2.44 -19.78
CA LYS A 54 23.26 -1.98 -21.08
C LYS A 54 24.40 -1.80 -22.11
N ALA A 55 25.51 -1.22 -21.70
CA ALA A 55 26.70 -1.05 -22.57
C ALA A 55 27.31 -2.37 -23.00
N GLN A 56 27.16 -3.43 -22.20
CA GLN A 56 27.59 -4.80 -22.51
C GLN A 56 26.52 -5.64 -23.24
N GLY A 57 25.42 -5.01 -23.68
CA GLY A 57 24.40 -5.64 -24.48
C GLY A 57 23.28 -6.34 -23.70
N VAL A 58 23.23 -6.19 -22.37
CA VAL A 58 22.11 -6.71 -21.56
C VAL A 58 20.89 -5.83 -21.79
N ALA A 59 19.78 -6.45 -22.18
CA ALA A 59 18.52 -5.76 -22.42
C ALA A 59 17.82 -5.45 -21.08
N VAL A 60 18.31 -4.46 -20.31
CA VAL A 60 17.64 -4.00 -19.12
C VAL A 60 16.43 -3.17 -19.53
N CYS A 61 15.22 -3.69 -19.28
CA CYS A 61 13.96 -3.12 -19.75
C CYS A 61 13.11 -2.48 -18.63
N GLY A 62 13.52 -2.57 -17.36
CA GLY A 62 12.84 -1.94 -16.23
C GLY A 62 13.59 -2.15 -14.94
N ALA A 63 13.13 -1.48 -13.88
CA ALA A 63 13.67 -1.66 -12.54
C ALA A 63 12.57 -1.61 -11.47
N ILE A 64 12.82 -2.33 -10.38
CA ILE A 64 12.02 -2.40 -9.17
C ILE A 64 12.93 -1.99 -8.01
N VAL A 65 12.61 -0.90 -7.33
CA VAL A 65 13.48 -0.25 -6.34
C VAL A 65 12.79 -0.20 -4.98
N GLN A 66 13.52 -0.48 -3.93
CA GLN A 66 12.97 -0.43 -2.57
C GLN A 66 12.93 0.99 -2.00
N ALA A 67 13.96 1.79 -2.27
CA ALA A 67 14.07 3.16 -1.81
C ALA A 67 13.29 4.13 -2.73
N ASP A 68 13.07 5.37 -2.29
CA ASP A 68 12.53 6.47 -3.08
C ASP A 68 13.63 7.07 -3.99
N ASP A 69 14.11 6.26 -4.94
CA ASP A 69 15.25 6.58 -5.78
C ASP A 69 14.94 6.48 -7.30
N GLY A 70 13.71 6.19 -7.68
CA GLY A 70 13.33 5.91 -9.08
C GLY A 70 13.65 7.06 -10.02
N VAL A 71 13.30 8.29 -9.63
CA VAL A 71 13.58 9.51 -10.40
C VAL A 71 15.08 9.78 -10.48
N LEU A 72 15.82 9.55 -9.38
CA LEU A 72 17.26 9.78 -9.33
C LEU A 72 18.03 8.83 -10.24
N ILE A 73 17.64 7.54 -10.25
CA ILE A 73 18.19 6.53 -11.14
C ILE A 73 17.87 6.87 -12.61
N ALA A 74 16.61 7.21 -12.92
CA ALA A 74 16.19 7.58 -14.28
C ALA A 74 16.99 8.77 -14.83
N ASN A 75 17.16 9.81 -14.02
CA ASN A 75 17.96 11.00 -14.40
C ASN A 75 19.41 10.63 -14.71
N ARG A 76 20.03 9.77 -13.91
CA ARG A 76 21.41 9.33 -14.14
C ARG A 76 21.57 8.44 -15.35
N LEU A 77 20.52 7.72 -15.74
CA LEU A 77 20.50 6.96 -16.98
C LEU A 77 20.25 7.82 -18.22
N GLY A 78 20.17 9.14 -18.08
CA GLY A 78 19.98 10.08 -19.18
C GLY A 78 18.59 10.04 -19.80
N GLY A 79 17.58 9.70 -19.03
CA GLY A 79 16.19 9.62 -19.49
C GLY A 79 15.97 8.47 -20.49
N THR A 80 16.75 7.41 -20.42
CA THR A 80 16.76 6.31 -21.41
C THR A 80 15.54 5.40 -21.40
N GLY A 81 14.38 5.92 -20.96
CA GLY A 81 13.09 5.32 -21.29
C GLY A 81 12.77 3.96 -20.66
N ILE A 82 13.50 3.51 -19.63
CA ILE A 82 13.08 2.33 -18.90
C ILE A 82 12.13 2.72 -17.76
N PRO A 83 11.01 2.02 -17.57
CA PRO A 83 10.14 2.24 -16.43
C PRO A 83 10.84 1.78 -15.14
N ILE A 84 10.79 2.63 -14.12
CA ILE A 84 11.37 2.36 -12.80
C ILE A 84 10.28 2.59 -11.75
N VAL A 85 9.91 1.55 -11.04
CA VAL A 85 8.97 1.63 -9.92
C VAL A 85 9.76 1.55 -8.63
N ASP A 86 9.55 2.51 -7.75
CA ASP A 86 10.25 2.65 -6.50
C ASP A 86 9.33 2.56 -5.26
N GLU A 87 9.90 2.75 -4.07
CA GLU A 87 9.21 2.58 -2.79
C GLU A 87 8.51 1.20 -2.67
N VAL A 88 9.10 0.17 -3.31
CA VAL A 88 8.51 -1.17 -3.30
C VAL A 88 8.71 -1.82 -1.95
N THR A 89 7.61 -2.10 -1.27
CA THR A 89 7.61 -2.78 0.02
C THR A 89 7.92 -4.28 -0.14
N ALA A 90 8.62 -4.86 0.83
CA ALA A 90 8.96 -6.28 0.85
C ALA A 90 9.69 -6.75 -0.43
N ILE A 91 10.67 -6.00 -0.88
CA ILE A 91 11.42 -6.30 -2.12
C ILE A 91 12.10 -7.67 -2.06
N GLU A 92 12.44 -8.15 -0.88
CA GLU A 92 13.00 -9.47 -0.61
C GLU A 92 12.02 -10.62 -0.91
N ALA A 93 10.74 -10.32 -0.98
CA ALA A 93 9.71 -11.29 -1.37
C ALA A 93 9.55 -11.41 -2.89
N ILE A 94 10.19 -10.54 -3.67
CA ILE A 94 10.18 -10.62 -5.13
C ILE A 94 11.05 -11.79 -5.57
N PRO A 95 10.46 -12.83 -6.19
CA PRO A 95 11.25 -13.97 -6.62
C PRO A 95 12.15 -13.57 -7.78
N LEU A 96 13.41 -13.94 -7.70
CA LEU A 96 14.40 -13.74 -8.77
C LEU A 96 14.29 -14.84 -9.82
N GLY A 97 14.70 -14.52 -11.05
CA GLY A 97 14.60 -15.45 -12.17
C GLY A 97 13.17 -15.68 -12.67
N GLN A 98 12.22 -14.85 -12.27
CA GLN A 98 10.82 -14.96 -12.69
C GLN A 98 10.43 -13.87 -13.68
N GLN A 99 9.49 -14.19 -14.56
CA GLN A 99 8.94 -13.21 -15.49
C GLN A 99 8.21 -12.10 -14.70
N ALA A 100 8.50 -10.86 -15.06
CA ALA A 100 7.91 -9.67 -14.47
C ALA A 100 7.59 -8.62 -15.53
N ALA A 101 6.70 -7.72 -15.19
CA ALA A 101 6.37 -6.55 -15.98
C ALA A 101 6.29 -5.31 -15.09
N VAL A 102 6.86 -4.22 -15.57
CA VAL A 102 6.86 -2.90 -14.94
C VAL A 102 6.28 -1.91 -15.93
N GLU A 103 5.28 -1.16 -15.53
CA GLU A 103 4.68 -0.10 -16.37
C GLU A 103 4.66 1.22 -15.61
N VAL A 104 5.14 2.27 -16.27
CA VAL A 104 5.11 3.65 -15.78
C VAL A 104 4.48 4.51 -16.86
N ALA A 105 3.35 5.11 -16.56
CA ALA A 105 2.65 6.01 -17.46
C ALA A 105 3.28 7.42 -17.44
N PRO A 106 3.15 8.18 -18.53
CA PRO A 106 3.53 9.59 -18.55
C PRO A 106 2.82 10.40 -17.48
N PRO A 107 3.35 11.58 -17.09
CA PRO A 107 2.67 12.47 -16.16
C PRO A 107 1.24 12.81 -16.61
N GLY A 108 0.28 12.67 -15.68
CA GLY A 108 -1.14 12.88 -15.95
C GLY A 108 -1.86 11.72 -16.65
N ALA A 109 -1.17 10.63 -16.94
CA ALA A 109 -1.76 9.39 -17.47
C ALA A 109 -1.66 8.25 -16.43
N THR A 110 -2.34 7.14 -16.73
CA THR A 110 -2.36 5.94 -15.90
C THR A 110 -1.94 4.72 -16.71
N VAL A 111 -1.51 3.66 -16.02
CA VAL A 111 -1.13 2.39 -16.64
C VAL A 111 -2.29 1.85 -17.48
N GLN A 112 -1.97 1.28 -18.63
CA GLN A 112 -2.96 0.80 -19.61
C GLN A 112 -2.86 -0.72 -19.83
N THR A 113 -1.66 -1.26 -19.79
CA THR A 113 -1.39 -2.66 -20.11
C THR A 113 -1.56 -3.55 -18.89
N LEU A 114 -0.95 -3.19 -17.76
CA LEU A 114 -0.99 -4.01 -16.55
C LEU A 114 -2.34 -3.94 -15.82
N CYS A 115 -3.13 -2.89 -16.04
CA CYS A 115 -4.51 -2.80 -15.53
C CYS A 115 -5.53 -3.56 -16.40
N ASN A 116 -5.09 -4.10 -17.55
CA ASN A 116 -5.92 -4.85 -18.49
C ASN A 116 -5.66 -6.36 -18.36
N PRO A 117 -6.67 -7.20 -18.05
CA PRO A 117 -6.50 -8.65 -17.96
C PRO A 117 -5.92 -9.28 -19.23
N TYR A 118 -6.29 -8.78 -20.40
CA TYR A 118 -5.78 -9.26 -21.70
C TYR A 118 -4.34 -8.82 -21.94
N GLY A 119 -3.94 -7.64 -21.46
CA GLY A 119 -2.56 -7.20 -21.46
C GLY A 119 -1.68 -8.14 -20.62
N LEU A 120 -2.14 -8.47 -19.41
CA LEU A 120 -1.48 -9.46 -18.56
C LEU A 120 -1.42 -10.85 -19.22
N ALA A 121 -2.53 -11.28 -19.86
CA ALA A 121 -2.57 -12.56 -20.57
C ALA A 121 -1.52 -12.64 -21.67
N THR A 122 -1.36 -11.59 -22.44
CA THR A 122 -0.37 -11.50 -23.52
C THR A 122 1.05 -11.54 -22.96
N ILE A 123 1.34 -10.76 -21.92
CA ILE A 123 2.68 -10.69 -21.32
C ILE A 123 3.09 -12.03 -20.71
N PHE A 124 2.19 -12.67 -19.96
CA PHE A 124 2.51 -13.85 -19.15
C PHE A 124 2.10 -15.18 -19.83
N GLY A 125 1.57 -15.13 -21.04
CA GLY A 125 1.13 -16.33 -21.79
C GLY A 125 0.02 -17.10 -21.07
N LEU A 126 -1.01 -16.39 -20.60
CA LEU A 126 -2.09 -16.96 -19.79
C LEU A 126 -3.24 -17.48 -20.66
N ASP A 127 -3.84 -18.57 -20.24
CA ASP A 127 -5.08 -19.06 -20.84
C ASP A 127 -6.31 -18.22 -20.46
N ALA A 128 -7.44 -18.47 -21.11
CA ALA A 128 -8.68 -17.71 -20.90
C ALA A 128 -9.20 -17.84 -19.47
N ALA A 129 -9.10 -19.01 -18.86
CA ALA A 129 -9.56 -19.24 -17.49
C ALA A 129 -8.73 -18.46 -16.47
N THR A 130 -7.40 -18.51 -16.59
CA THR A 130 -6.48 -17.73 -15.75
C THR A 130 -6.65 -16.24 -16.00
N THR A 131 -6.86 -15.79 -17.22
CA THR A 131 -7.12 -14.38 -17.58
C THR A 131 -8.38 -13.86 -16.88
N ALA A 132 -9.47 -14.62 -16.93
CA ALA A 132 -10.70 -14.24 -16.24
C ALA A 132 -10.51 -14.12 -14.72
N ARG A 133 -9.72 -15.00 -14.11
CA ARG A 133 -9.40 -14.98 -12.68
C ARG A 133 -8.53 -13.80 -12.27
N LEU A 134 -7.68 -13.31 -13.17
CA LEU A 134 -6.83 -12.13 -12.91
C LEU A 134 -7.54 -10.79 -13.09
N ALA A 135 -8.76 -10.77 -13.63
CA ALA A 135 -9.48 -9.52 -13.88
C ALA A 135 -9.63 -8.62 -12.63
N PRO A 136 -9.92 -9.13 -11.42
CA PRO A 136 -9.93 -8.29 -10.22
C PRO A 136 -8.57 -7.68 -9.87
N ALA A 137 -7.48 -8.47 -10.02
CA ALA A 137 -6.12 -8.00 -9.77
C ALA A 137 -5.69 -6.92 -10.78
N ALA A 138 -6.02 -7.10 -12.05
CA ALA A 138 -5.79 -6.09 -13.08
C ALA A 138 -6.54 -4.79 -12.77
N ARG A 139 -7.82 -4.87 -12.39
CA ARG A 139 -8.61 -3.70 -12.00
C ARG A 139 -8.04 -2.94 -10.81
N ALA A 140 -7.40 -3.62 -9.87
CA ALA A 140 -6.76 -2.96 -8.73
C ALA A 140 -5.61 -2.02 -9.14
N LEU A 141 -5.08 -2.16 -10.35
CA LEU A 141 -4.06 -1.28 -10.94
C LEU A 141 -4.65 -0.11 -11.73
N THR A 142 -5.97 -0.09 -11.94
CA THR A 142 -6.62 0.99 -12.69
C THR A 142 -6.50 2.31 -11.96
N GLY A 143 -6.12 3.35 -12.68
CA GLY A 143 -5.94 4.69 -12.12
C GLY A 143 -4.56 4.95 -11.52
N LEU A 144 -3.69 3.95 -11.41
CA LEU A 144 -2.33 4.13 -10.94
C LEU A 144 -1.44 4.67 -12.06
N ARG A 145 -0.43 5.46 -11.69
CA ARG A 145 0.60 5.95 -12.63
C ARG A 145 1.67 4.89 -12.90
N SER A 146 1.91 4.00 -11.96
CA SER A 146 2.89 2.93 -12.10
C SER A 146 2.37 1.61 -11.55
N ALA A 147 2.92 0.50 -12.05
CA ALA A 147 2.54 -0.84 -11.60
C ALA A 147 3.66 -1.86 -11.80
N VAL A 148 3.71 -2.85 -10.91
CA VAL A 148 4.58 -4.02 -11.01
C VAL A 148 3.77 -5.30 -10.88
N VAL A 149 3.97 -6.21 -11.81
CA VAL A 149 3.41 -7.56 -11.76
C VAL A 149 4.54 -8.58 -11.94
N VAL A 150 4.65 -9.52 -11.02
CA VAL A 150 5.67 -10.58 -11.06
C VAL A 150 4.98 -11.93 -11.05
N ARG A 151 5.43 -12.84 -11.91
CA ARG A 151 4.98 -14.23 -11.90
C ARG A 151 5.59 -14.93 -10.69
N LEU A 152 4.77 -15.57 -9.89
CA LEU A 152 5.27 -16.40 -8.82
C LEU A 152 5.61 -17.81 -9.35
N PRO A 153 6.67 -18.46 -8.84
CA PRO A 153 6.96 -19.84 -9.19
C PRO A 153 5.76 -20.73 -8.86
N ALA A 154 5.53 -21.77 -9.67
CA ALA A 154 4.50 -22.75 -9.36
C ALA A 154 4.87 -23.50 -8.07
N GLY A 155 4.05 -23.37 -7.05
CA GLY A 155 4.27 -23.99 -5.75
C GLY A 155 3.16 -23.60 -4.76
N LYS A 156 3.13 -24.26 -3.62
CA LYS A 156 2.28 -23.83 -2.51
C LYS A 156 2.86 -22.54 -1.91
N HIS A 157 2.46 -21.40 -2.46
CA HIS A 157 2.63 -20.17 -1.74
C HIS A 157 1.55 -20.14 -0.65
N GLU A 158 1.94 -20.45 0.56
CA GLU A 158 1.16 -20.02 1.70
C GLU A 158 1.17 -18.49 1.66
N ALA A 159 0.04 -17.93 1.23
CA ALA A 159 -0.17 -16.51 1.39
C ALA A 159 0.02 -16.23 2.88
N ARG A 160 1.06 -15.47 3.23
CA ARG A 160 1.26 -15.04 4.62
C ARG A 160 0.10 -14.13 4.96
N ARG A 161 -1.00 -14.73 5.41
CA ARG A 161 -2.17 -13.98 5.86
C ARG A 161 -1.82 -13.31 7.17
N ILE A 162 -1.74 -12.00 7.13
CA ILE A 162 -1.69 -11.23 8.37
C ILE A 162 -3.10 -11.31 8.97
N PRO A 163 -3.26 -11.86 10.18
CA PRO A 163 -4.58 -11.99 10.78
C PRO A 163 -5.21 -10.61 10.98
N ALA A 164 -6.52 -10.52 10.84
CA ALA A 164 -7.26 -9.28 11.14
C ALA A 164 -6.93 -8.79 12.55
N GLY A 165 -6.84 -9.73 13.50
CA GLY A 165 -6.49 -9.48 14.89
C GLY A 165 -7.67 -8.96 15.69
N ALA A 166 -7.36 -8.51 16.90
CA ALA A 166 -8.30 -7.89 17.81
C ALA A 166 -8.00 -6.40 17.99
N ILE A 167 -9.02 -5.66 18.40
CA ILE A 167 -8.89 -4.29 18.88
C ILE A 167 -9.19 -4.24 20.38
N THR A 168 -8.49 -3.35 21.08
CA THR A 168 -8.76 -3.05 22.48
C THR A 168 -9.34 -1.64 22.57
N LEU A 169 -10.55 -1.55 23.10
CA LEU A 169 -11.26 -0.32 23.35
C LEU A 169 -11.01 0.05 24.84
N ALA A 170 -10.39 1.19 25.10
CA ALA A 170 -10.22 1.74 26.43
C ALA A 170 -11.21 2.89 26.65
N GLY A 171 -12.01 2.85 27.70
CA GLY A 171 -13.02 3.86 27.98
C GLY A 171 -13.35 3.99 29.46
N GLU A 172 -14.37 4.78 29.78
CA GLU A 172 -14.79 5.08 31.19
C GLU A 172 -15.10 3.83 32.02
N ARG A 173 -15.60 2.77 31.35
CA ARG A 173 -16.01 1.52 32.02
C ARG A 173 -14.96 0.42 31.92
N GLY A 174 -13.69 0.79 31.73
CA GLY A 174 -12.55 -0.11 31.65
C GLY A 174 -12.12 -0.42 30.22
N GLU A 175 -11.59 -1.61 29.99
CA GLU A 175 -11.10 -2.05 28.68
C GLU A 175 -11.91 -3.23 28.16
N ARG A 176 -12.08 -3.27 26.83
CA ARG A 176 -12.68 -4.41 26.14
C ARG A 176 -11.90 -4.76 24.91
N ARG A 177 -11.52 -6.03 24.82
CA ARG A 177 -10.91 -6.61 23.63
C ARG A 177 -12.00 -7.25 22.77
N VAL A 178 -11.97 -6.96 21.47
CA VAL A 178 -12.90 -7.49 20.46
C VAL A 178 -12.12 -8.07 19.31
N ASP A 179 -12.33 -9.35 19.02
CA ASP A 179 -11.79 -9.98 17.80
C ASP A 179 -12.57 -9.46 16.59
N LEU A 180 -11.88 -8.98 15.58
CA LEU A 180 -12.51 -8.43 14.36
C LEU A 180 -13.24 -9.51 13.53
N ARG A 181 -12.93 -10.79 13.75
CA ARG A 181 -13.70 -11.90 13.14
C ARG A 181 -15.15 -11.96 13.62
N ALA A 182 -15.44 -11.37 14.78
CA ALA A 182 -16.82 -11.30 15.30
C ALA A 182 -17.69 -10.29 14.53
N GLY A 183 -17.10 -9.53 13.60
CA GLY A 183 -17.81 -8.58 12.74
C GLY A 183 -18.03 -7.21 13.37
N ALA A 184 -18.54 -6.27 12.57
CA ALA A 184 -18.76 -4.89 12.98
C ALA A 184 -19.77 -4.74 14.12
N THR A 185 -20.81 -5.57 14.14
CA THR A 185 -21.81 -5.56 15.23
C THR A 185 -21.19 -5.79 16.59
N ALA A 186 -20.22 -6.71 16.69
CA ALA A 186 -19.53 -6.99 17.95
C ALA A 186 -18.67 -5.80 18.39
N VAL A 187 -18.01 -5.12 17.46
CA VAL A 187 -17.23 -3.91 17.71
C VAL A 187 -18.13 -2.80 18.22
N MET A 188 -19.24 -2.52 17.53
CA MET A 188 -20.19 -1.46 17.94
C MET A 188 -20.85 -1.74 19.28
N THR A 189 -21.24 -2.99 19.53
CA THR A 189 -21.78 -3.38 20.85
C THR A 189 -20.77 -3.18 21.97
N ALA A 190 -19.50 -3.52 21.75
CA ALA A 190 -18.45 -3.29 22.73
C ALA A 190 -18.20 -1.79 22.93
N ARG A 191 -18.20 -1.01 21.85
CA ARG A 191 -18.06 0.45 21.89
C ARG A 191 -19.17 1.11 22.72
N GLU A 192 -20.42 0.72 22.58
CA GLU A 192 -21.54 1.24 23.37
C GLU A 192 -21.42 0.91 24.86
N ARG A 193 -20.93 -0.30 25.15
CA ARG A 193 -20.79 -0.76 26.54
C ARG A 193 -19.65 -0.12 27.31
N ILE A 194 -18.62 0.41 26.60
CA ILE A 194 -17.41 0.97 27.21
C ILE A 194 -17.63 2.40 27.77
N GLY A 195 -18.72 3.07 27.40
CA GLY A 195 -18.94 4.47 27.71
C GLY A 195 -18.13 5.40 26.79
N ARG A 196 -17.68 6.52 27.33
CA ARG A 196 -16.79 7.44 26.58
C ARG A 196 -15.47 6.77 26.27
N LEU A 197 -15.09 6.76 25.00
CA LEU A 197 -13.85 6.16 24.54
C LEU A 197 -12.65 7.07 24.86
N HIS A 198 -11.60 6.48 25.40
CA HIS A 198 -10.35 7.17 25.72
C HIS A 198 -9.26 6.90 24.70
N ASP A 199 -9.14 5.67 24.21
CA ASP A 199 -8.25 5.28 23.12
C ASP A 199 -8.66 3.93 22.51
N VAL A 200 -8.12 3.64 21.31
CA VAL A 200 -8.22 2.34 20.64
C VAL A 200 -6.85 1.89 20.21
N SER A 201 -6.54 0.64 20.43
CA SER A 201 -5.33 -0.01 19.96
C SER A 201 -5.65 -1.31 19.24
N GLY A 202 -4.83 -1.66 18.27
CA GLY A 202 -4.89 -2.95 17.57
C GLY A 202 -3.86 -3.93 18.11
N GLU A 203 -4.14 -5.21 17.98
CA GLU A 203 -3.24 -6.29 18.38
C GLU A 203 -1.90 -6.21 17.61
N PRO A 204 -0.75 -6.21 18.29
CA PRO A 204 0.55 -6.20 17.62
C PRO A 204 0.71 -7.37 16.65
N GLY A 205 1.28 -7.11 15.47
CA GLY A 205 1.49 -8.13 14.42
C GLY A 205 0.24 -8.50 13.63
N SER A 206 -0.90 -7.85 13.87
CA SER A 206 -2.14 -8.00 13.10
C SER A 206 -2.37 -6.83 12.15
N SER A 207 -3.31 -6.98 11.21
CA SER A 207 -3.74 -5.90 10.32
C SER A 207 -4.30 -4.70 11.11
N ALA A 208 -5.07 -4.96 12.17
CA ALA A 208 -5.57 -3.91 13.06
C ALA A 208 -4.44 -3.14 13.75
N GLY A 209 -3.43 -3.85 14.25
CA GLY A 209 -2.26 -3.23 14.88
C GLY A 209 -1.48 -2.34 13.92
N ALA A 210 -1.18 -2.85 12.73
CA ALA A 210 -0.48 -2.09 11.69
C ALA A 210 -1.29 -0.85 11.26
N MET A 211 -2.59 -0.99 11.10
CA MET A 211 -3.51 0.07 10.70
C MET A 211 -3.53 1.23 11.70
N PHE A 212 -3.78 0.95 12.99
CA PHE A 212 -3.83 2.01 14.00
C PHE A 212 -2.46 2.68 14.21
N ALA A 213 -1.37 1.90 14.13
CA ALA A 213 -0.02 2.45 14.19
C ALA A 213 0.25 3.42 13.04
N ARG A 214 -0.14 3.04 11.81
CA ARG A 214 0.03 3.88 10.61
C ARG A 214 -0.79 5.17 10.70
N VAL A 215 -2.06 5.09 11.08
CA VAL A 215 -2.92 6.27 11.25
C VAL A 215 -2.31 7.25 12.25
N LYS A 216 -1.89 6.77 13.43
CA LYS A 216 -1.25 7.63 14.43
C LYS A 216 0.07 8.22 13.91
N LEU A 217 0.85 7.45 13.14
CA LEU A 217 2.12 7.95 12.56
C LEU A 217 1.88 9.06 11.53
N GLU A 218 0.98 8.83 10.57
CA GLU A 218 0.65 9.84 9.55
C GLU A 218 0.09 11.12 10.16
N LEU A 219 -0.75 11.00 11.18
CA LEU A 219 -1.23 12.16 11.93
C LEU A 219 -0.14 12.88 12.71
N SER A 220 0.77 12.14 13.31
CA SER A 220 1.93 12.70 13.99
C SER A 220 2.77 13.55 13.03
N GLN A 221 2.99 13.04 11.81
CA GLN A 221 3.71 13.77 10.76
C GLN A 221 2.95 15.02 10.29
N ALA A 222 1.64 14.89 10.08
CA ALA A 222 0.81 16.00 9.60
C ALA A 222 0.61 17.12 10.63
N THR A 223 0.55 16.77 11.93
CA THR A 223 0.22 17.71 13.01
C THR A 223 1.43 18.14 13.84
N GLY A 224 2.57 17.46 13.71
CA GLY A 224 3.73 17.65 14.59
C GLY A 224 3.52 17.12 16.03
N ALA A 225 2.38 16.52 16.33
CA ALA A 225 2.10 15.97 17.64
C ALA A 225 2.81 14.60 17.82
N PRO A 226 3.41 14.32 18.98
CA PRO A 226 4.01 13.01 19.21
C PRO A 226 2.96 11.90 19.18
N VAL A 227 3.30 10.74 18.65
CA VAL A 227 2.38 9.58 18.52
C VAL A 227 1.70 9.22 19.85
N SER A 228 2.41 9.38 20.97
CA SER A 228 1.90 9.11 22.30
C SER A 228 0.80 10.08 22.78
N ALA A 229 0.69 11.25 22.16
CA ALA A 229 -0.35 12.22 22.46
C ALA A 229 -1.62 12.03 21.61
N LEU A 230 -1.55 11.14 20.61
CA LEU A 230 -2.67 10.86 19.71
C LEU A 230 -3.55 9.76 20.30
N THR A 231 -4.81 10.08 20.58
CA THR A 231 -5.79 9.15 21.13
C THR A 231 -7.00 9.04 20.21
N ILE A 232 -7.55 7.85 20.08
CA ILE A 232 -8.77 7.60 19.29
C ILE A 232 -9.97 7.75 20.22
N ARG A 233 -10.78 8.77 19.98
CA ARG A 233 -11.90 9.16 20.85
C ARG A 233 -13.25 8.65 20.38
N ASP A 234 -13.35 8.25 19.13
CA ASP A 234 -14.53 7.56 18.62
C ASP A 234 -14.16 6.55 17.56
N LEU A 235 -14.99 5.52 17.41
CA LEU A 235 -14.81 4.43 16.50
C LEU A 235 -16.15 4.02 15.92
N PHE A 236 -16.20 3.87 14.61
CA PHE A 236 -17.32 3.31 13.89
C PHE A 236 -16.86 2.07 13.11
N ALA A 237 -17.69 1.05 13.06
CA ALA A 237 -17.40 -0.17 12.32
C ALA A 237 -18.57 -0.54 11.41
N ALA A 238 -18.27 -1.03 10.22
CA ALA A 238 -19.24 -1.58 9.27
C ALA A 238 -18.71 -2.86 8.63
N ASP A 239 -19.57 -3.85 8.44
CA ASP A 239 -19.22 -5.05 7.68
C ASP A 239 -19.22 -4.73 6.20
N LEU A 240 -18.16 -5.12 5.52
CA LEU A 240 -17.99 -5.02 4.08
C LEU A 240 -17.66 -6.38 3.48
N THR A 241 -18.03 -6.54 2.22
CA THR A 241 -17.57 -7.66 1.39
C THR A 241 -16.55 -7.14 0.41
N VAL A 242 -15.32 -7.59 0.53
CA VAL A 242 -14.20 -7.17 -0.33
C VAL A 242 -13.84 -8.32 -1.27
N PRO A 243 -13.86 -8.11 -2.60
CA PRO A 243 -13.33 -9.11 -3.52
C PRO A 243 -11.84 -9.27 -3.29
N GLN A 244 -11.39 -10.48 -3.00
CA GLN A 244 -9.97 -10.79 -2.84
C GLN A 244 -9.34 -11.08 -4.20
N PRO A 245 -8.14 -10.57 -4.48
CA PRO A 245 -7.35 -11.04 -5.60
C PRO A 245 -7.02 -12.51 -5.36
N VAL A 246 -7.41 -13.38 -6.30
CA VAL A 246 -7.16 -14.82 -6.20
C VAL A 246 -5.67 -15.06 -6.42
N THR A 247 -4.91 -15.21 -5.35
CA THR A 247 -3.54 -15.67 -5.41
C THR A 247 -3.53 -17.20 -5.38
N GLY A 248 -3.34 -17.82 -6.55
CA GLY A 248 -2.81 -19.19 -6.64
C GLY A 248 -3.72 -20.38 -6.28
N GLY A 249 -5.02 -20.31 -6.48
CA GLY A 249 -5.91 -21.45 -6.28
C GLY A 249 -6.75 -21.79 -7.52
N LEU A 250 -6.98 -23.09 -7.78
CA LEU A 250 -7.79 -23.62 -8.89
C LEU A 250 -9.32 -23.52 -8.67
N SER A 251 -9.83 -22.60 -7.87
CA SER A 251 -11.27 -22.45 -7.70
C SER A 251 -11.80 -21.28 -8.52
N ASN A 252 -12.88 -21.53 -9.28
CA ASN A 252 -13.60 -20.53 -10.08
C ASN A 252 -14.43 -19.55 -9.24
N GLU A 253 -14.30 -19.58 -7.93
CA GLU A 253 -15.00 -18.70 -7.03
C GLU A 253 -14.11 -17.50 -6.72
N VAL A 254 -14.60 -16.31 -7.03
CA VAL A 254 -14.08 -15.07 -6.46
C VAL A 254 -14.33 -15.18 -4.96
N ALA A 255 -13.29 -15.49 -4.20
CA ALA A 255 -13.40 -15.53 -2.75
C ALA A 255 -13.80 -14.11 -2.27
N GLN A 256 -15.03 -14.00 -1.81
CA GLN A 256 -15.48 -12.79 -1.12
C GLN A 256 -15.10 -12.98 0.34
N GLU A 257 -14.11 -12.23 0.79
CA GLU A 257 -13.79 -12.17 2.21
C GLU A 257 -14.64 -11.11 2.90
N ARG A 258 -15.17 -11.48 4.07
CA ARG A 258 -15.76 -10.49 4.96
C ARG A 258 -14.66 -9.59 5.49
N ALA A 259 -14.88 -8.30 5.42
CA ALA A 259 -14.00 -7.30 5.99
C ALA A 259 -14.79 -6.42 6.95
N VAL A 260 -14.13 -5.94 8.00
CA VAL A 260 -14.67 -4.91 8.89
C VAL A 260 -14.01 -3.60 8.53
N ALA A 261 -14.80 -2.65 8.06
CA ALA A 261 -14.33 -1.28 7.90
C ALA A 261 -14.40 -0.57 9.23
N LEU A 262 -13.32 0.10 9.57
CA LEU A 262 -13.22 0.92 10.79
C LEU A 262 -13.00 2.38 10.37
N ALA A 263 -13.81 3.28 10.92
CA ALA A 263 -13.59 4.71 10.87
C ALA A 263 -13.28 5.20 12.28
N ALA A 264 -12.21 5.94 12.44
CA ALA A 264 -11.76 6.41 13.74
C ALA A 264 -11.70 7.95 13.76
N MET A 265 -12.12 8.53 14.87
CA MET A 265 -11.88 9.94 15.18
C MET A 265 -10.70 10.04 16.13
N VAL A 266 -9.67 10.75 15.70
CA VAL A 266 -8.43 10.90 16.47
C VAL A 266 -8.37 12.31 17.05
N GLN A 267 -8.18 12.39 18.34
CA GLN A 267 -7.94 13.65 19.02
C GLN A 267 -6.42 13.88 19.13
N THR A 268 -5.98 15.02 18.64
CA THR A 268 -4.64 15.52 18.93
C THR A 268 -4.69 16.36 20.19
N GLY A 269 -3.92 16.00 21.21
CA GLY A 269 -3.92 16.73 22.50
C GLY A 269 -3.52 18.21 22.45
N GLN A 270 -3.30 18.76 21.25
CA GLN A 270 -2.84 20.13 21.04
C GLN A 270 -3.84 21.06 20.33
N VAL A 271 -4.91 20.53 19.76
CA VAL A 271 -5.90 21.35 19.04
C VAL A 271 -7.23 21.27 19.79
N THR A 272 -7.51 22.25 20.60
CA THR A 272 -8.87 22.48 21.12
C THR A 272 -9.69 23.22 20.06
N ALA A 273 -11.01 23.05 20.07
CA ALA A 273 -11.93 23.81 19.20
C ALA A 273 -11.70 25.31 19.33
N GLU A 274 -11.39 25.78 20.53
CA GLU A 274 -11.07 27.18 20.83
C GLU A 274 -9.80 27.66 20.10
N ARG A 275 -8.75 26.82 20.06
CA ARG A 275 -7.51 27.16 19.38
C ARG A 275 -7.67 27.16 17.86
N LEU A 276 -8.48 26.24 17.31
CA LEU A 276 -8.84 26.25 15.90
C LEU A 276 -9.68 27.49 15.58
N ALA A 277 -10.66 27.84 16.42
CA ALA A 277 -11.47 29.05 16.25
C ALA A 277 -10.60 30.30 16.25
N GLN A 278 -9.66 30.43 17.20
CA GLN A 278 -8.72 31.55 17.27
C GLN A 278 -7.84 31.65 16.01
N GLU A 279 -7.33 30.52 15.48
CA GLU A 279 -6.56 30.54 14.24
C GLU A 279 -7.40 30.89 13.03
N LEU A 280 -8.64 30.42 12.96
CA LEU A 280 -9.58 30.81 11.91
C LEU A 280 -9.95 32.29 12.01
N GLU A 281 -10.18 32.84 13.19
CA GLU A 281 -10.39 34.28 13.39
C GLU A 281 -9.20 35.09 12.89
N ARG A 282 -7.98 34.65 13.21
CA ARG A 282 -6.74 35.30 12.77
C ARG A 282 -6.62 35.31 11.26
N VAL A 283 -6.93 34.19 10.58
CA VAL A 283 -6.79 34.03 9.11
C VAL A 283 -7.94 34.73 8.37
N LEU A 284 -9.17 34.53 8.82
CA LEU A 284 -10.38 35.02 8.14
C LEU A 284 -10.74 36.45 8.51
N ARG A 285 -10.19 36.97 9.62
CA ARG A 285 -10.50 38.29 10.18
C ARG A 285 -11.98 38.52 10.46
N VAL A 286 -12.70 37.48 10.79
CA VAL A 286 -14.12 37.48 11.20
C VAL A 286 -14.24 36.71 12.53
N PRO A 287 -15.17 37.11 13.42
CA PRO A 287 -15.43 36.35 14.64
C PRO A 287 -15.84 34.91 14.32
N VAL A 288 -15.21 33.93 14.95
CA VAL A 288 -15.52 32.50 14.80
C VAL A 288 -16.05 31.98 16.14
N GLU A 289 -17.32 31.64 16.20
CA GLU A 289 -17.95 31.08 17.38
C GLU A 289 -17.83 29.56 17.38
N CYS A 290 -17.20 29.01 18.40
CA CYS A 290 -17.11 27.57 18.60
C CYS A 290 -18.36 27.06 19.32
N ARG A 291 -19.17 26.24 18.64
CA ARG A 291 -20.39 25.62 19.20
C ARG A 291 -20.19 24.13 19.45
N GLY A 292 -19.17 23.77 20.18
CA GLY A 292 -18.91 22.37 20.54
C GLY A 292 -17.87 22.27 21.64
N THR A 293 -17.92 21.19 22.40
CA THR A 293 -17.10 21.04 23.60
C THR A 293 -15.69 20.53 23.32
N GLU A 294 -15.36 20.01 22.13
CA GLU A 294 -14.01 19.55 21.78
C GLU A 294 -13.85 19.53 20.25
N ALA A 295 -12.75 20.07 19.75
CA ALA A 295 -12.36 19.90 18.34
C ALA A 295 -11.82 18.49 18.17
N GLU A 296 -12.64 17.62 17.65
CA GLU A 296 -12.21 16.32 17.18
C GLU A 296 -11.66 16.49 15.76
N ALA A 297 -10.39 16.23 15.58
CA ALA A 297 -9.77 16.22 14.26
C ALA A 297 -10.40 15.11 13.44
N GLY A 298 -10.87 15.47 12.27
CA GLY A 298 -11.82 14.77 11.44
C GLY A 298 -11.53 13.30 11.12
N ILE A 299 -12.51 12.71 10.47
CA ILE A 299 -12.51 11.31 10.00
C ILE A 299 -11.31 11.06 9.09
N LEU A 300 -10.48 10.14 9.45
CA LEU A 300 -9.22 9.89 8.78
C LEU A 300 -9.20 8.65 7.90
N GLY A 301 -10.32 8.19 7.49
CA GLY A 301 -10.45 7.13 6.53
C GLY A 301 -11.15 5.88 7.04
N ALA A 302 -11.81 5.21 6.13
CA ALA A 302 -12.33 3.86 6.33
C ALA A 302 -11.19 2.87 6.07
N LEU A 303 -10.89 2.05 7.05
CA LEU A 303 -9.83 1.06 6.97
C LEU A 303 -10.49 -0.32 6.91
N THR A 304 -10.18 -1.07 5.86
CA THR A 304 -10.68 -2.42 5.68
C THR A 304 -9.67 -3.42 6.21
N THR A 305 -10.10 -4.28 7.10
CA THR A 305 -9.31 -5.44 7.52
C THR A 305 -9.94 -6.69 6.93
N PRO A 306 -9.20 -7.48 6.09
CA PRO A 306 -9.73 -8.73 5.60
C PRO A 306 -10.07 -9.66 6.77
N GLY A 307 -11.30 -10.12 6.80
CA GLY A 307 -11.70 -11.24 7.66
C GLY A 307 -11.16 -12.54 7.06
N THR A 308 -10.67 -13.43 7.84
CA THR A 308 -10.27 -14.79 7.44
C THR A 308 -11.47 -15.68 7.28
#